data_97c08ba2790d49f26ee215bea49a36d5
#
_entry.id   97c08ba2790d49f26ee215bea49a36d5
#
_cell.length_a   1.000
_cell.length_b   1.000
_cell.length_c   1.000
_cell.angle_alpha   90.00
_cell.angle_beta   90.00
_cell.angle_gamma   90.00
#
_symmetry.space_group_name_H-M   'P 1'
#
loop_
_entity.id
_entity.type
_entity.pdbx_description
1 polymer ?
#
loop_
_entity_poly.entity_id
_entity_poly.type
_entity_poly.pdbx_seq_one_letter_code
_entity_poly.pdbx_strand_id
1 'polypeptide(L)'
;YSLYRALVFSNLLTVYQKYYIGKLSAFCGAVSASCAAGAAITYMVGGSISQIKKTIENTLANIPGIICDGAKISCAAKIAASLDAAFLAHHLAMNGQSYAPYTGILQEETAETISCVGQIGKDGMKETDREILKIMLEH
;
A
#
# COMPACT_ATOMS: atom_id res chain seq x y z
N TYR A 1 6.40 17.67 -17.15
CA TYR A 1 4.94 17.53 -17.13
C TYR A 1 4.47 16.13 -16.69
N SER A 2 5.06 15.06 -17.22
CA SER A 2 4.72 13.67 -16.80
C SER A 2 4.99 13.39 -15.32
N LEU A 3 6.09 13.92 -14.79
CA LEU A 3 6.43 13.79 -13.37
C LEU A 3 5.35 14.42 -12.46
N TYR A 4 4.90 15.64 -12.79
CA TYR A 4 3.84 16.29 -11.99
C TYR A 4 2.54 15.49 -11.99
N ARG A 5 2.16 14.93 -13.15
CA ARG A 5 0.97 14.07 -13.25
C ARG A 5 1.14 12.79 -12.42
N ALA A 6 2.32 12.18 -12.48
CA ALA A 6 2.64 11.00 -11.67
C ALA A 6 2.58 11.30 -10.16
N LEU A 7 3.12 12.44 -9.72
CA LEU A 7 3.05 12.88 -8.33
C LEU A 7 1.62 13.14 -7.88
N VAL A 8 0.80 13.80 -8.70
CA VAL A 8 -0.62 14.02 -8.40
C VAL A 8 -1.35 12.66 -8.28
N PHE A 9 -1.12 11.75 -9.22
CA PHE A 9 -1.72 10.42 -9.19
C PHE A 9 -1.31 9.65 -7.93
N SER A 10 -0.01 9.64 -7.60
CA SER A 10 0.50 8.99 -6.37
C SER A 10 -0.16 9.54 -5.11
N ASN A 11 -0.26 10.87 -5.00
CA ASN A 11 -0.89 11.51 -3.84
C ASN A 11 -2.38 11.17 -3.75
N LEU A 12 -3.12 11.24 -4.85
CA LEU A 12 -4.54 10.91 -4.89
C LEU A 12 -4.79 9.44 -4.52
N LEU A 13 -3.97 8.52 -5.04
CA LEU A 13 -4.09 7.10 -4.72
C LEU A 13 -3.74 6.82 -3.24
N THR A 14 -2.77 7.53 -2.68
CA THR A 14 -2.47 7.46 -1.24
C THR A 14 -3.67 7.92 -0.41
N VAL A 15 -4.27 9.06 -0.75
CA VAL A 15 -5.47 9.58 -0.08
C VAL A 15 -6.63 8.59 -0.19
N TYR A 16 -6.83 8.01 -1.35
CA TYR A 16 -7.87 7.01 -1.60
C TYR A 16 -7.71 5.77 -0.70
N GLN A 17 -6.49 5.23 -0.60
CA GLN A 17 -6.19 4.12 0.32
C GLN A 17 -6.43 4.52 1.78
N LYS A 18 -5.97 5.71 2.18
CA LYS A 18 -6.15 6.22 3.55
C LYS A 18 -7.60 6.48 3.91
N TYR A 19 -8.46 6.74 2.95
CA TYR A 19 -9.89 6.87 3.19
C TYR A 19 -10.48 5.59 3.82
N TYR A 20 -10.07 4.42 3.35
CA TYR A 20 -10.52 3.13 3.88
C TYR A 20 -9.81 2.72 5.18
N ILE A 21 -8.52 2.99 5.29
CA ILE A 21 -7.71 2.63 6.47
C ILE A 21 -8.07 3.53 7.68
N GLY A 22 -8.37 4.80 7.42
CA GLY A 22 -8.59 5.80 8.44
C GLY A 22 -7.31 6.58 8.81
N LYS A 23 -7.48 7.62 9.62
CA LYS A 23 -6.39 8.54 9.99
C LYS A 23 -5.43 7.95 11.02
N LEU A 24 -5.95 7.16 11.95
CA LEU A 24 -5.20 6.51 13.02
C LEU A 24 -5.40 5.00 12.91
N SER A 25 -4.32 4.29 12.71
CA SER A 25 -4.30 2.83 12.58
C SER A 25 -2.88 2.33 12.79
N ALA A 26 -2.75 1.11 13.30
CA ALA A 26 -1.48 0.39 13.31
C ALA A 26 -0.98 -0.02 11.92
N PHE A 27 -1.74 0.27 10.86
CA PHE A 27 -1.33 0.09 9.47
C PHE A 27 -0.39 1.23 9.05
N CYS A 28 0.87 0.91 8.79
CA CYS A 28 1.88 1.93 8.44
C CYS A 28 1.58 2.62 7.11
N GLY A 29 1.56 3.95 7.11
CA GLY A 29 1.37 4.77 5.92
C GLY A 29 2.44 4.59 4.85
N ALA A 30 3.61 4.05 5.19
CA ALA A 30 4.66 3.72 4.24
C ALA A 30 4.18 2.74 3.16
N VAL A 31 3.33 1.77 3.50
CA VAL A 31 2.75 0.82 2.55
C VAL A 31 1.84 1.52 1.55
N SER A 32 0.92 2.36 2.02
CA SER A 32 0.00 3.10 1.14
C SER A 32 0.74 4.04 0.20
N ALA A 33 1.73 4.75 0.72
CA ALA A 33 2.55 5.68 -0.06
C ALA A 33 3.40 4.95 -1.11
N SER A 34 4.02 3.83 -0.73
CA SER A 34 4.86 3.04 -1.65
C SER A 34 4.04 2.34 -2.72
N CYS A 35 2.87 1.78 -2.37
CA CYS A 35 1.92 1.23 -3.33
C CYS A 35 1.52 2.28 -4.38
N ALA A 36 1.18 3.47 -3.93
CA ALA A 36 0.82 4.59 -4.80
C ALA A 36 1.99 5.05 -5.67
N ALA A 37 3.21 5.09 -5.12
CA ALA A 37 4.43 5.44 -5.87
C ALA A 37 4.71 4.39 -6.96
N GLY A 38 4.61 3.09 -6.66
CA GLY A 38 4.78 2.02 -7.64
C GLY A 38 3.78 2.11 -8.79
N ALA A 39 2.51 2.37 -8.49
CA ALA A 39 1.47 2.59 -9.49
C ALA A 39 1.75 3.84 -10.36
N ALA A 40 2.23 4.92 -9.74
CA ALA A 40 2.59 6.15 -10.45
C ALA A 40 3.82 5.96 -11.35
N ILE A 41 4.80 5.15 -10.93
CA ILE A 41 5.94 4.78 -11.77
C ILE A 41 5.47 3.98 -12.98
N THR A 42 4.58 3.00 -12.78
CA THR A 42 3.98 2.23 -13.87
C THR A 42 3.28 3.14 -14.88
N TYR A 43 2.51 4.11 -14.40
CA TYR A 43 1.90 5.15 -15.23
C TYR A 43 2.93 5.98 -15.99
N MET A 44 3.98 6.45 -15.31
CA MET A 44 4.99 7.36 -15.87
C MET A 44 5.81 6.72 -16.98
N VAL A 45 6.08 5.42 -16.92
CA VAL A 45 6.78 4.67 -17.97
C VAL A 45 5.86 4.17 -19.09
N GLY A 46 4.61 4.61 -19.10
CA GLY A 46 3.65 4.28 -20.17
C GLY A 46 2.90 2.97 -19.98
N GLY A 47 2.84 2.44 -18.77
CA GLY A 47 2.05 1.26 -18.46
C GLY A 47 0.55 1.49 -18.71
N SER A 48 -0.14 0.45 -19.16
CA SER A 48 -1.58 0.46 -19.36
C SER A 48 -2.34 0.54 -18.03
N ILE A 49 -3.62 0.90 -18.08
CA ILE A 49 -4.50 0.89 -16.90
C ILE A 49 -4.50 -0.48 -16.23
N SER A 50 -4.51 -1.56 -17.01
CA SER A 50 -4.44 -2.93 -16.49
C SER A 50 -3.13 -3.16 -15.73
N GLN A 51 -1.99 -2.71 -16.25
CA GLN A 51 -0.69 -2.85 -15.59
C GLN A 51 -0.61 -1.99 -14.31
N ILE A 52 -1.21 -0.81 -14.31
CA ILE A 52 -1.31 0.04 -13.12
C ILE A 52 -2.12 -0.67 -12.03
N LYS A 53 -3.30 -1.20 -12.37
CA LYS A 53 -4.14 -1.99 -11.45
C LYS A 53 -3.35 -3.19 -10.88
N LYS A 54 -2.67 -3.95 -11.74
CA LYS A 54 -1.85 -5.09 -11.34
C LYS A 54 -0.69 -4.69 -10.42
N THR A 55 -0.08 -3.54 -10.63
CA THR A 55 0.96 -3.02 -9.72
C THR A 55 0.40 -2.79 -8.32
N ILE A 56 -0.79 -2.22 -8.20
CA ILE A 56 -1.47 -2.02 -6.92
C ILE A 56 -1.76 -3.37 -6.25
N GLU A 57 -2.41 -4.27 -6.98
CA GLU A 57 -2.80 -5.60 -6.49
C GLU A 57 -1.59 -6.44 -6.07
N ASN A 58 -0.55 -6.49 -6.90
CA ASN A 58 0.69 -7.21 -6.59
C ASN A 58 1.40 -6.63 -5.36
N THR A 59 1.37 -5.30 -5.18
CA THR A 59 1.94 -4.67 -3.98
C THR A 59 1.17 -5.10 -2.75
N LEU A 60 -0.15 -5.00 -2.77
CA LEU A 60 -1.01 -5.34 -1.62
C LEU A 60 -1.06 -6.84 -1.32
N ALA A 61 -0.86 -7.70 -2.32
CA ALA A 61 -0.72 -9.15 -2.12
C ALA A 61 0.59 -9.50 -1.39
N ASN A 62 1.67 -8.80 -1.73
CA ASN A 62 2.99 -9.04 -1.15
C ASN A 62 3.13 -8.40 0.25
N ILE A 63 2.68 -7.15 0.38
CA ILE A 63 2.81 -6.37 1.60
C ILE A 63 1.47 -5.73 1.98
N PRO A 64 0.53 -6.54 2.52
CA PRO A 64 -0.81 -6.04 2.87
C PRO A 64 -0.82 -5.08 4.06
N GLY A 65 0.30 -4.95 4.76
CA GLY A 65 0.48 -4.01 5.85
C GLY A 65 1.82 -4.21 6.54
N ILE A 66 2.30 -3.13 7.16
CA ILE A 66 3.40 -3.13 8.13
C ILE A 66 2.87 -2.48 9.39
N ILE A 67 3.24 -3.03 10.55
CA ILE A 67 2.84 -2.45 11.84
C ILE A 67 3.47 -1.07 12.01
N CYS A 68 2.64 -0.07 12.31
CA CYS A 68 3.07 1.26 12.71
C CYS A 68 3.16 1.34 14.23
N ASP A 69 4.34 1.59 14.74
CA ASP A 69 4.65 1.71 16.16
C ASP A 69 5.23 3.10 16.51
N GLY A 70 4.75 4.13 15.81
CA GLY A 70 5.16 5.52 15.98
C GLY A 70 6.29 5.96 15.06
N ALA A 71 6.46 7.27 14.96
CA ALA A 71 7.51 7.89 14.15
C ALA A 71 8.87 7.75 14.81
N LYS A 72 9.82 7.11 14.15
CA LYS A 72 11.16 6.84 14.65
C LYS A 72 12.16 6.53 13.53
N ILE A 73 13.43 6.39 13.87
CA ILE A 73 14.53 6.17 12.90
C ILE A 73 14.27 4.95 12.01
N SER A 74 13.72 3.86 12.56
CA SER A 74 13.43 2.65 11.80
C SER A 74 12.34 2.83 10.71
N CYS A 75 11.62 3.95 10.69
CA CYS A 75 10.70 4.27 9.60
C CYS A 75 11.39 4.36 8.24
N ALA A 76 12.66 4.76 8.20
CA ALA A 76 13.45 4.75 6.96
C ALA A 76 13.55 3.35 6.36
N ALA A 77 13.77 2.32 7.20
CA ALA A 77 13.81 0.93 6.75
C ALA A 77 12.42 0.43 6.30
N LYS A 78 11.34 0.83 6.99
CA LYS A 78 9.96 0.49 6.58
C LYS A 78 9.61 1.09 5.21
N ILE A 79 10.05 2.32 4.95
CA ILE A 79 9.87 2.97 3.64
C ILE A 79 10.64 2.20 2.57
N ALA A 80 11.90 1.87 2.81
CA ALA A 80 12.73 1.12 1.86
C ALA A 80 12.11 -0.25 1.55
N ALA A 81 11.72 -1.03 2.56
CA ALA A 81 11.09 -2.33 2.38
C ALA A 81 9.76 -2.24 1.61
N SER A 82 8.95 -1.22 1.89
CA SER A 82 7.69 -0.99 1.18
C SER A 82 7.91 -0.60 -0.28
N LEU A 83 8.92 0.21 -0.56
CA LEU A 83 9.30 0.58 -1.93
C LEU A 83 9.83 -0.63 -2.71
N ASP A 84 10.66 -1.48 -2.10
CA ASP A 84 11.14 -2.72 -2.74
C ASP A 84 9.95 -3.61 -3.15
N ALA A 85 8.96 -3.76 -2.30
CA ALA A 85 7.73 -4.51 -2.61
C ALA A 85 6.96 -3.87 -3.78
N ALA A 86 6.85 -2.54 -3.82
CA ALA A 86 6.18 -1.82 -4.90
C ALA A 86 6.95 -1.89 -6.24
N PHE A 87 8.27 -1.85 -6.21
CA PHE A 87 9.11 -2.05 -7.40
C PHE A 87 9.00 -3.48 -7.93
N LEU A 88 9.02 -4.49 -7.07
CA LEU A 88 8.77 -5.88 -7.48
C LEU A 88 7.40 -6.00 -8.14
N ALA A 89 6.37 -5.43 -7.54
CA ALA A 89 5.01 -5.42 -8.08
C ALA A 89 4.92 -4.74 -9.45
N HIS A 90 5.62 -3.61 -9.63
CA HIS A 90 5.75 -2.92 -10.91
C HIS A 90 6.38 -3.83 -11.98
N HIS A 91 7.51 -4.44 -11.67
CA HIS A 91 8.20 -5.32 -12.62
C HIS A 91 7.34 -6.53 -13.00
N LEU A 92 6.66 -7.16 -12.05
CA LEU A 92 5.72 -8.25 -12.33
C LEU A 92 4.60 -7.78 -13.27
N ALA A 93 3.98 -6.66 -12.96
CA ALA A 93 2.89 -6.10 -13.77
C ALA A 93 3.33 -5.75 -15.20
N MET A 94 4.51 -5.15 -15.36
CA MET A 94 5.06 -4.81 -16.68
C MET A 94 5.39 -6.04 -17.52
N ASN A 95 5.70 -7.18 -16.89
CA ASN A 95 5.91 -8.47 -17.52
C ASN A 95 4.63 -9.32 -17.66
N GLY A 96 3.46 -8.73 -17.42
CA GLY A 96 2.18 -9.41 -17.56
C GLY A 96 1.86 -10.41 -16.44
N GLN A 97 2.62 -10.36 -15.34
CA GLN A 97 2.44 -11.25 -14.19
C GLN A 97 1.59 -10.58 -13.10
N SER A 98 0.64 -11.34 -12.57
CA SER A 98 -0.23 -10.92 -11.46
C SER A 98 -0.76 -12.14 -10.73
N TYR A 99 -1.24 -11.91 -9.52
CA TYR A 99 -1.94 -12.94 -8.76
C TYR A 99 -3.42 -13.00 -9.16
N ALA A 100 -4.00 -14.17 -9.06
CA ALA A 100 -5.42 -14.36 -9.39
C ALA A 100 -6.33 -13.69 -8.35
N PRO A 101 -7.51 -13.18 -8.76
CA PRO A 101 -8.55 -12.77 -7.81
C PRO A 101 -8.90 -13.89 -6.83
N TYR A 102 -9.33 -13.49 -5.63
CA TYR A 102 -9.66 -14.41 -4.53
C TYR A 102 -8.50 -15.25 -4.00
N THR A 103 -7.26 -14.90 -4.34
CA THR A 103 -6.07 -15.39 -3.67
C THR A 103 -5.79 -14.52 -2.44
N GLY A 104 -5.98 -15.06 -1.25
CA GLY A 104 -5.87 -14.29 -0.02
C GLY A 104 -6.88 -13.14 0.04
N ILE A 105 -6.38 -11.90 0.17
CA ILE A 105 -7.22 -10.69 0.29
C ILE A 105 -7.59 -10.06 -1.05
N LEU A 106 -7.04 -10.55 -2.16
CA LEU A 106 -7.31 -9.99 -3.48
C LEU A 106 -8.76 -10.24 -3.90
N GLN A 107 -9.38 -9.21 -4.44
CA GLN A 107 -10.74 -9.25 -4.97
C GLN A 107 -10.74 -9.18 -6.50
N GLU A 108 -11.90 -9.28 -7.13
CA GLU A 108 -12.06 -9.15 -8.58
C GLU A 108 -11.61 -7.76 -9.08
N GLU A 109 -12.02 -6.72 -8.36
CA GLU A 109 -11.69 -5.34 -8.71
C GLU A 109 -10.63 -4.75 -7.76
N THR A 110 -9.73 -3.96 -8.32
CA THR A 110 -8.66 -3.28 -7.57
C THR A 110 -9.21 -2.41 -6.44
N ALA A 111 -10.32 -1.70 -6.68
CA ALA A 111 -10.96 -0.86 -5.67
C ALA A 111 -11.48 -1.70 -4.48
N GLU A 112 -12.00 -2.88 -4.72
CA GLU A 112 -12.45 -3.80 -3.69
C GLU A 112 -11.27 -4.34 -2.87
N THR A 113 -10.17 -4.68 -3.53
CA THR A 113 -8.93 -5.07 -2.85
C THR A 113 -8.43 -3.97 -1.92
N ILE A 114 -8.41 -2.72 -2.38
CA ILE A 114 -8.03 -1.55 -1.56
C ILE A 114 -8.97 -1.42 -0.36
N SER A 115 -10.27 -1.58 -0.56
CA SER A 115 -11.27 -1.53 0.51
C SER A 115 -11.06 -2.63 1.55
N CYS A 116 -10.78 -3.87 1.12
CA CYS A 116 -10.49 -4.99 2.01
C CYS A 116 -9.24 -4.76 2.86
N VAL A 117 -8.16 -4.28 2.24
CA VAL A 117 -6.93 -3.90 2.97
C VAL A 117 -7.23 -2.77 3.96
N GLY A 118 -8.03 -1.80 3.55
CA GLY A 118 -8.49 -0.71 4.42
C GLY A 118 -9.26 -1.22 5.64
N GLN A 119 -10.15 -2.18 5.45
CA GLN A 119 -10.91 -2.80 6.54
C GLN A 119 -9.99 -3.54 7.53
N ILE A 120 -8.98 -4.25 7.03
CA ILE A 120 -7.97 -4.87 7.90
C ILE A 120 -7.27 -3.80 8.73
N GLY A 121 -6.82 -2.73 8.11
CA GLY A 121 -6.15 -1.63 8.80
C GLY A 121 -7.05 -0.90 9.80
N LYS A 122 -8.30 -0.65 9.43
CA LYS A 122 -9.25 0.12 10.24
C LYS A 122 -9.85 -0.70 11.38
N ASP A 123 -10.32 -1.90 11.10
CA ASP A 123 -11.06 -2.72 12.05
C ASP A 123 -10.23 -3.88 12.59
N GLY A 124 -9.52 -4.57 11.73
CA GLY A 124 -8.71 -5.74 12.10
C GLY A 124 -7.52 -5.40 12.98
N MET A 125 -6.93 -4.21 12.85
CA MET A 125 -5.76 -3.79 13.60
C MET A 125 -6.07 -2.99 14.87
N LYS A 126 -7.30 -2.89 15.31
CA LYS A 126 -7.68 -2.15 16.53
C LYS A 126 -6.99 -2.67 17.78
N GLU A 127 -6.99 -3.98 17.98
CA GLU A 127 -6.32 -4.58 19.13
C GLU A 127 -4.81 -4.50 19.01
N THR A 128 -4.27 -4.64 17.79
CA THR A 128 -2.85 -4.42 17.50
C THR A 128 -2.43 -3.01 17.92
N ASP A 129 -3.21 -1.99 17.57
CA ASP A 129 -2.95 -0.60 17.92
C ASP A 129 -2.96 -0.39 19.44
N ARG A 130 -3.93 -0.97 20.13
CA ARG A 130 -4.03 -0.92 21.60
C ARG A 130 -2.82 -1.55 22.29
N GLU A 131 -2.39 -2.73 21.85
CA GLU A 131 -1.23 -3.42 22.40
C GLU A 131 0.07 -2.64 22.15
N ILE A 132 0.23 -2.04 20.96
CA ILE A 132 1.38 -1.18 20.66
C ILE A 132 1.40 0.02 21.60
N LEU A 133 0.28 0.73 21.76
CA LEU A 133 0.18 1.87 22.65
C LEU A 133 0.50 1.50 24.10
N LYS A 134 0.00 0.36 24.58
CA LYS A 134 0.30 -0.15 25.91
C LYS A 134 1.80 -0.36 26.10
N ILE A 135 2.45 -1.08 25.19
CA ILE A 135 3.89 -1.31 25.20
C ILE A 135 4.67 0.02 25.23
N MET A 136 4.26 0.99 24.40
CA MET A 136 4.94 2.28 24.32
C MET A 136 4.79 3.14 25.59
N LEU A 137 3.68 2.96 26.32
CA LEU A 137 3.41 3.71 27.57
C LEU A 137 4.06 3.08 28.82
N GLU A 138 4.50 1.83 28.73
CA GLU A 138 5.18 1.12 29.82
C GLU A 138 6.67 1.49 29.97
N HIS A 139 7.20 2.32 29.07
CA HIS A 139 8.58 2.80 29.05
C HIS A 139 8.65 4.32 29.16
#